data_99274fecdcd7302ba907028a1ddb8e08
#
_entry.id   99274fecdcd7302ba907028a1ddb8e08
#
_cell.length_a   1.000
_cell.length_b   1.000
_cell.length_c   1.000
_cell.angle_alpha   90.00
_cell.angle_beta   90.00
_cell.angle_gamma   90.00
#
_symmetry.space_group_name_H-M   'P 1'
#
loop_
_entity.id
_entity.type
_entity.pdbx_description
1 polymer ?
#
loop_
_entity_poly.entity_id
_entity_poly.type
_entity_poly.pdbx_seq_one_letter_code
_entity_poly.pdbx_strand_id
1 'polypeptide(L)'
;MRTGRPGRRAGMALAVALLVTAPLHAEGGAVLAFSAGLFEVGDATYHAAEAGLQWRGGGHWWVFHPMAGGMVTHKGSCNLYAGFSFDLPLGNRLVLRPSFAPGYYNKGSGKDLGYSLEFRSGLEVGWRFSNGTRLGVEFNHISNASLGDRNPGANSLVAMLAIPTAKLFGR
;
A
#
# COMPACT_ATOMS: atom_id res chain seq x y z
N MET A 1 -30.00 11.96 -39.69
CA MET A 1 -28.67 12.53 -39.36
C MET A 1 -28.51 12.53 -37.86
N ARG A 2 -27.66 11.62 -37.31
CA ARG A 2 -27.30 11.57 -35.87
C ARG A 2 -25.88 12.06 -35.77
N THR A 3 -25.66 13.23 -35.21
CA THR A 3 -24.33 13.79 -34.89
C THR A 3 -23.80 13.16 -33.60
N GLY A 4 -22.82 12.28 -33.73
CA GLY A 4 -22.04 11.73 -32.63
C GLY A 4 -21.16 12.81 -32.00
N ARG A 5 -21.31 13.05 -30.69
CA ARG A 5 -20.36 13.86 -29.91
C ARG A 5 -19.11 13.04 -29.62
N PRO A 6 -17.92 13.56 -29.90
CA PRO A 6 -16.68 12.89 -29.51
C PRO A 6 -16.50 13.02 -28.00
N GLY A 7 -16.37 11.87 -27.31
CA GLY A 7 -16.05 11.82 -25.89
C GLY A 7 -14.68 12.41 -25.61
N ARG A 8 -14.63 13.42 -24.76
CA ARG A 8 -13.42 14.02 -24.20
C ARG A 8 -12.75 13.02 -23.25
N ARG A 9 -11.87 12.19 -23.80
CA ARG A 9 -10.85 11.49 -22.99
C ARG A 9 -9.61 12.38 -23.00
N ALA A 10 -9.51 13.27 -22.04
CA ALA A 10 -8.31 14.06 -21.84
C ALA A 10 -8.05 14.22 -20.34
N GLY A 11 -6.96 13.65 -19.88
CA GLY A 11 -6.09 14.30 -18.93
C GLY A 11 -6.33 14.08 -17.45
N MET A 12 -5.92 12.92 -16.92
CA MET A 12 -5.56 12.83 -15.49
C MET A 12 -4.32 11.94 -15.30
N ALA A 13 -3.24 12.30 -16.00
CA ALA A 13 -1.94 11.66 -15.89
C ALA A 13 -0.91 12.51 -15.13
N LEU A 14 -1.32 13.43 -14.24
CA LEU A 14 -0.41 14.43 -13.66
C LEU A 14 -0.55 14.62 -12.14
N ALA A 15 -0.74 13.58 -11.36
CA ALA A 15 -0.78 13.73 -9.91
C ALA A 15 0.16 12.82 -9.09
N VAL A 16 0.93 11.94 -9.72
CA VAL A 16 1.79 10.98 -8.99
C VAL A 16 3.25 11.47 -8.83
N ALA A 17 3.68 12.51 -9.54
CA ALA A 17 5.10 12.93 -9.59
C ALA A 17 5.54 13.94 -8.52
N LEU A 18 4.70 14.41 -7.61
CA LEU A 18 5.01 15.56 -6.73
C LEU A 18 5.32 15.22 -5.27
N LEU A 19 5.43 13.95 -4.90
CA LEU A 19 5.68 13.55 -3.50
C LEU A 19 7.10 13.03 -3.19
N VAL A 20 8.05 13.11 -4.14
CA VAL A 20 9.39 12.50 -3.97
C VAL A 20 10.45 13.49 -3.47
N THR A 21 10.15 14.77 -3.27
CA THR A 21 11.15 15.77 -2.83
C THR A 21 11.01 16.23 -1.37
N ALA A 22 10.41 15.45 -0.49
CA ALA A 22 10.51 15.73 0.93
C ALA A 22 11.95 15.45 1.40
N PRO A 23 12.61 16.39 2.14
CA PRO A 23 13.97 16.15 2.62
C PRO A 23 14.01 14.93 3.54
N LEU A 24 14.78 13.93 3.16
CA LEU A 24 15.05 12.68 3.90
C LEU A 24 15.94 12.93 5.12
N HIS A 25 15.58 13.87 5.99
CA HIS A 25 16.21 14.04 7.28
C HIS A 25 15.36 13.35 8.33
N ALA A 26 15.67 12.08 8.57
CA ALA A 26 14.95 11.22 9.50
C ALA A 26 15.86 10.88 10.68
N GLU A 27 15.53 11.39 11.84
CA GLU A 27 16.11 10.93 13.12
C GLU A 27 15.61 9.55 13.56
N GLY A 28 14.89 8.84 12.72
CA GLY A 28 14.55 7.43 12.86
C GLY A 28 14.77 6.74 11.52
N GLY A 29 15.62 5.73 11.44
CA GLY A 29 15.99 5.07 10.19
C GLY A 29 14.76 4.59 9.40
N ALA A 30 14.83 4.69 8.06
CA ALA A 30 13.82 4.12 7.19
C ALA A 30 13.70 2.60 7.43
N VAL A 31 12.56 2.04 7.04
CA VAL A 31 12.24 0.62 7.22
C VAL A 31 11.86 0.02 5.87
N LEU A 32 12.36 -1.17 5.56
CA LEU A 32 11.81 -2.02 4.51
C LEU A 32 10.91 -3.09 5.12
N ALA A 33 9.70 -3.18 4.62
CA ALA A 33 8.70 -4.16 5.05
C ALA A 33 8.40 -5.11 3.90
N PHE A 34 8.55 -6.39 4.17
CA PHE A 34 8.21 -7.50 3.29
C PHE A 34 6.86 -8.06 3.73
N SER A 35 6.02 -8.42 2.79
CA SER A 35 4.74 -9.04 3.09
C SER A 35 4.48 -10.29 2.26
N ALA A 36 3.75 -11.22 2.83
CA ALA A 36 3.23 -12.39 2.13
C ALA A 36 1.89 -12.81 2.74
N GLY A 37 0.95 -13.22 1.90
CA GLY A 37 -0.38 -13.63 2.37
C GLY A 37 -1.37 -13.89 1.25
N LEU A 38 -2.62 -13.53 1.50
CA LEU A 38 -3.74 -13.81 0.62
C LEU A 38 -4.40 -12.51 0.17
N PHE A 39 -4.47 -12.34 -1.16
CA PHE A 39 -5.28 -11.32 -1.83
C PHE A 39 -6.71 -11.83 -1.99
N GLU A 40 -7.68 -10.93 -1.82
CA GLU A 40 -9.13 -11.13 -1.93
C GLU A 40 -9.66 -12.18 -0.95
N VAL A 41 -9.51 -11.92 0.35
CA VAL A 41 -10.00 -12.82 1.40
C VAL A 41 -11.52 -12.90 1.50
N GLY A 42 -12.25 -11.98 0.86
CA GLY A 42 -13.72 -11.92 0.89
C GLY A 42 -14.43 -12.76 -0.18
N ASP A 43 -13.73 -13.10 -1.28
CA ASP A 43 -14.33 -13.84 -2.41
C ASP A 43 -13.38 -14.91 -2.90
N ALA A 44 -13.70 -16.16 -2.60
CA ALA A 44 -12.89 -17.34 -2.92
C ALA A 44 -12.57 -17.49 -4.42
N THR A 45 -13.42 -16.95 -5.30
CA THR A 45 -13.22 -17.00 -6.77
C THR A 45 -11.93 -16.29 -7.18
N TYR A 46 -11.58 -15.24 -6.45
CA TYR A 46 -10.43 -14.39 -6.76
C TYR A 46 -9.24 -14.57 -5.81
N HIS A 47 -9.30 -15.51 -4.87
CA HIS A 47 -8.19 -15.81 -3.96
C HIS A 47 -6.87 -15.96 -4.74
N ALA A 48 -5.85 -15.27 -4.28
CA ALA A 48 -4.52 -15.34 -4.85
C ALA A 48 -3.44 -15.16 -3.76
N ALA A 49 -2.36 -15.93 -3.84
CA ALA A 49 -1.18 -15.64 -3.03
C ALA A 49 -0.64 -14.27 -3.41
N GLU A 50 -0.34 -13.46 -2.41
CA GLU A 50 0.18 -12.09 -2.52
C GLU A 50 1.57 -12.00 -1.89
N ALA A 51 2.49 -11.28 -2.54
CA ALA A 51 3.75 -10.85 -1.96
C ALA A 51 3.92 -9.34 -2.19
N GLY A 52 4.54 -8.65 -1.24
CA GLY A 52 4.73 -7.22 -1.32
C GLY A 52 6.03 -6.74 -0.70
N LEU A 53 6.43 -5.54 -1.13
CA LEU A 53 7.54 -4.78 -0.59
C LEU A 53 7.08 -3.34 -0.35
N GLN A 54 7.38 -2.80 0.82
CA GLN A 54 7.04 -1.43 1.19
C GLN A 54 8.23 -0.75 1.86
N TRP A 55 8.63 0.39 1.34
CA TRP A 55 9.50 1.32 2.04
C TRP A 55 8.67 2.23 2.93
N ARG A 56 9.17 2.49 4.15
CA ARG A 56 8.59 3.40 5.13
C ARG A 56 9.66 4.38 5.56
N GLY A 57 9.42 5.67 5.39
CA GLY A 57 10.34 6.71 5.80
C GLY A 57 10.49 6.74 7.32
N GLY A 58 11.72 6.92 7.79
CA GLY A 58 12.02 7.07 9.22
C GLY A 58 11.66 8.46 9.75
N GLY A 59 11.63 9.48 8.87
CA GLY A 59 11.15 10.80 9.21
C GLY A 59 9.63 10.85 9.30
N HIS A 60 9.15 11.70 10.16
CA HIS A 60 7.73 11.97 10.24
C HIS A 60 7.49 13.46 9.94
N TRP A 61 6.50 13.72 9.11
CA TRP A 61 5.93 15.05 9.00
C TRP A 61 4.77 15.11 9.99
N TRP A 62 5.02 15.74 11.12
CA TRP A 62 4.16 15.71 12.30
C TRP A 62 4.01 14.27 12.84
N VAL A 63 2.91 13.55 12.60
CA VAL A 63 2.70 12.15 13.01
C VAL A 63 2.72 11.15 11.85
N PHE A 64 2.84 11.63 10.61
CA PHE A 64 2.76 10.81 9.41
C PHE A 64 4.13 10.38 8.93
N HIS A 65 4.27 9.08 8.63
CA HIS A 65 5.43 8.51 7.99
C HIS A 65 5.13 8.31 6.50
N PRO A 66 5.91 8.91 5.59
CA PRO A 66 5.74 8.64 4.16
C PRO A 66 6.02 7.17 3.88
N MET A 67 5.28 6.61 2.94
CA MET A 67 5.48 5.24 2.50
C MET A 67 5.28 5.11 0.99
N ALA A 68 5.98 4.14 0.38
CA ALA A 68 5.78 3.72 -0.99
C ALA A 68 5.99 2.22 -1.09
N GLY A 69 5.25 1.56 -1.95
CA GLY A 69 5.37 0.11 -2.05
C GLY A 69 4.68 -0.46 -3.28
N GLY A 70 4.79 -1.78 -3.37
CA GLY A 70 4.10 -2.55 -4.38
C GLY A 70 3.78 -3.93 -3.88
N MET A 71 2.72 -4.52 -4.44
CA MET A 71 2.38 -5.91 -4.27
C MET A 71 2.13 -6.57 -5.61
N VAL A 72 2.34 -7.87 -5.65
CA VAL A 72 2.03 -8.72 -6.80
C VAL A 72 1.34 -9.99 -6.31
N THR A 73 0.48 -10.54 -7.16
CA THR A 73 -0.17 -11.83 -6.91
C THR A 73 0.31 -12.88 -7.90
N HIS A 74 0.16 -14.17 -7.56
CA HIS A 74 0.48 -15.26 -8.48
C HIS A 74 -0.41 -15.29 -9.75
N LYS A 75 -1.54 -14.56 -9.74
CA LYS A 75 -2.41 -14.33 -10.91
C LYS A 75 -1.99 -13.12 -11.75
N GLY A 76 -0.85 -12.48 -11.42
CA GLY A 76 -0.31 -11.35 -12.17
C GLY A 76 -1.00 -10.01 -11.86
N SER A 77 -1.88 -9.93 -10.87
CA SER A 77 -2.35 -8.63 -10.39
C SER A 77 -1.20 -7.91 -9.69
N CYS A 78 -1.11 -6.59 -9.89
CA CYS A 78 -0.14 -5.77 -9.16
C CYS A 78 -0.77 -4.43 -8.73
N ASN A 79 -0.27 -3.90 -7.62
CA ASN A 79 -0.61 -2.56 -7.14
C ASN A 79 0.66 -1.84 -6.73
N LEU A 80 0.92 -0.67 -7.32
CA LEU A 80 1.99 0.25 -6.93
C LEU A 80 1.36 1.44 -6.24
N TYR A 81 1.83 1.81 -5.07
CA TYR A 81 1.20 2.84 -4.24
C TYR A 81 2.22 3.70 -3.51
N ALA A 82 1.83 4.94 -3.21
CA ALA A 82 2.56 5.84 -2.34
C ALA A 82 1.59 6.66 -1.50
N GLY A 83 1.94 6.89 -0.24
CA GLY A 83 1.07 7.57 0.72
C GLY A 83 1.74 7.73 2.07
N PHE A 84 0.97 7.53 3.12
CA PHE A 84 1.43 7.71 4.49
C PHE A 84 0.80 6.70 5.45
N SER A 85 1.49 6.52 6.56
CA SER A 85 1.04 5.74 7.71
C SER A 85 1.41 6.46 8.99
N PHE A 86 0.86 6.05 10.13
CA PHE A 86 1.28 6.55 11.42
C PHE A 86 1.28 5.42 12.45
N ASP A 87 2.27 5.46 13.37
CA ASP A 87 2.40 4.47 14.42
C ASP A 87 1.63 4.90 15.66
N LEU A 88 0.75 4.04 16.13
CA LEU A 88 0.08 4.14 17.42
C LEU A 88 0.68 3.08 18.37
N PRO A 89 1.64 3.45 19.22
CA PRO A 89 2.21 2.50 20.17
C PRO A 89 1.17 2.10 21.23
N LEU A 90 0.98 0.81 21.41
CA LEU A 90 0.16 0.21 22.43
C LEU A 90 1.06 -0.46 23.46
N GLY A 91 1.48 0.29 24.47
CA GLY A 91 2.50 -0.12 25.42
C GLY A 91 3.91 -0.13 24.79
N ASN A 92 4.80 -1.01 25.27
CA ASN A 92 6.21 -0.96 24.94
C ASN A 92 6.59 -1.68 23.62
N ARG A 93 5.75 -2.59 23.13
CA ARG A 93 6.12 -3.48 22.02
C ARG A 93 5.05 -3.60 20.94
N LEU A 94 3.78 -3.48 21.29
CA LEU A 94 2.69 -3.58 20.32
C LEU A 94 2.54 -2.24 19.60
N VAL A 95 2.32 -2.28 18.29
CA VAL A 95 2.10 -1.10 17.45
C VAL A 95 0.90 -1.36 16.55
N LEU A 96 -0.06 -0.46 16.56
CA LEU A 96 -1.12 -0.38 15.58
C LEU A 96 -0.70 0.66 14.52
N ARG A 97 -0.80 0.30 13.24
CA ARG A 97 -0.39 1.19 12.14
C ARG A 97 -1.49 1.28 11.08
N PRO A 98 -2.35 2.25 11.14
CA PRO A 98 -3.19 2.63 10.02
C PRO A 98 -2.36 3.27 8.91
N SER A 99 -2.80 3.06 7.65
CA SER A 99 -2.15 3.59 6.46
C SER A 99 -3.17 3.93 5.38
N PHE A 100 -2.80 4.89 4.52
CA PHE A 100 -3.57 5.26 3.35
C PHE A 100 -2.66 5.63 2.19
N ALA A 101 -2.96 5.11 0.99
CA ALA A 101 -2.17 5.38 -0.20
C ALA A 101 -3.01 5.29 -1.48
N PRO A 102 -3.06 6.33 -2.31
CA PRO A 102 -3.43 6.18 -3.71
C PRO A 102 -2.40 5.32 -4.45
N GLY A 103 -2.86 4.58 -5.46
CA GLY A 103 -1.98 3.70 -6.22
C GLY A 103 -2.53 3.30 -7.58
N TYR A 104 -1.65 2.75 -8.40
CA TYR A 104 -1.98 2.16 -9.69
C TYR A 104 -2.19 0.66 -9.51
N TYR A 105 -3.34 0.16 -9.93
CA TYR A 105 -3.67 -1.25 -9.94
C TYR A 105 -3.80 -1.78 -11.36
N ASN A 106 -3.20 -2.95 -11.60
CA ASN A 106 -3.40 -3.75 -12.81
C ASN A 106 -3.91 -5.14 -12.39
N LYS A 107 -5.01 -5.56 -12.97
CA LYS A 107 -5.68 -6.80 -12.59
C LYS A 107 -4.93 -8.08 -13.00
N GLY A 108 -4.11 -8.02 -14.06
CA GLY A 108 -3.57 -9.23 -14.68
C GLY A 108 -4.68 -10.23 -15.03
N SER A 109 -4.56 -11.47 -14.54
CA SER A 109 -5.60 -12.50 -14.62
C SER A 109 -6.45 -12.60 -13.33
N GLY A 110 -6.31 -11.65 -12.40
CA GLY A 110 -7.05 -11.63 -11.13
C GLY A 110 -8.33 -10.78 -11.19
N LYS A 111 -8.72 -10.25 -10.01
CA LYS A 111 -9.96 -9.47 -9.85
C LYS A 111 -9.86 -8.13 -10.55
N ASP A 112 -10.89 -7.81 -11.34
CA ASP A 112 -11.04 -6.49 -11.97
C ASP A 112 -11.73 -5.54 -11.00
N LEU A 113 -11.03 -4.48 -10.58
CA LEU A 113 -11.54 -3.48 -9.62
C LEU A 113 -12.29 -2.32 -10.28
N GLY A 114 -12.36 -2.32 -11.61
CA GLY A 114 -13.16 -1.35 -12.38
C GLY A 114 -12.43 -0.07 -12.77
N TYR A 115 -11.30 0.24 -12.14
CA TYR A 115 -10.48 1.42 -12.45
C TYR A 115 -9.01 1.15 -12.14
N SER A 116 -8.10 1.92 -12.77
CA SER A 116 -6.67 1.73 -12.54
C SER A 116 -6.14 2.54 -11.35
N LEU A 117 -6.78 3.66 -11.01
CA LEU A 117 -6.47 4.40 -9.80
C LEU A 117 -7.29 3.82 -8.65
N GLU A 118 -6.59 3.26 -7.69
CA GLU A 118 -7.18 2.65 -6.50
C GLU A 118 -6.60 3.31 -5.25
N PHE A 119 -7.37 3.30 -4.17
CA PHE A 119 -6.96 3.76 -2.85
C PHE A 119 -6.79 2.54 -1.95
N ARG A 120 -5.60 2.39 -1.38
CA ARG A 120 -5.28 1.33 -0.43
C ARG A 120 -5.38 1.89 0.98
N SER A 121 -6.26 1.32 1.79
CA SER A 121 -6.36 1.55 3.24
C SER A 121 -5.86 0.32 3.96
N GLY A 122 -4.92 0.48 4.89
CA GLY A 122 -4.31 -0.62 5.63
C GLY A 122 -4.40 -0.44 7.14
N LEU A 123 -4.43 -1.55 7.85
CA LEU A 123 -4.29 -1.61 9.31
C LEU A 123 -3.36 -2.76 9.69
N GLU A 124 -2.15 -2.41 10.17
CA GLU A 124 -1.17 -3.38 10.67
C GLU A 124 -1.24 -3.45 12.20
N VAL A 125 -1.21 -4.65 12.74
CA VAL A 125 -0.89 -4.93 14.15
C VAL A 125 0.45 -5.63 14.18
N GLY A 126 1.46 -4.99 14.79
CA GLY A 126 2.83 -5.47 14.78
C GLY A 126 3.47 -5.52 16.15
N TRP A 127 4.29 -6.53 16.37
CA TRP A 127 5.16 -6.65 17.53
C TRP A 127 6.55 -6.11 17.22
N ARG A 128 6.99 -5.11 17.95
CA ARG A 128 8.31 -4.48 17.80
C ARG A 128 9.31 -5.13 18.75
N PHE A 129 10.36 -5.71 18.18
CA PHE A 129 11.49 -6.26 18.92
C PHE A 129 12.43 -5.14 19.38
N SER A 130 13.28 -5.43 20.39
CA SER A 130 14.26 -4.48 20.93
C SER A 130 15.26 -3.96 19.88
N ASN A 131 15.49 -4.73 18.84
CA ASN A 131 16.35 -4.38 17.72
C ASN A 131 15.67 -3.51 16.64
N GLY A 132 14.41 -3.08 16.83
CA GLY A 132 13.63 -2.27 15.89
C GLY A 132 12.94 -3.04 14.76
N THR A 133 13.24 -4.33 14.57
CA THR A 133 12.50 -5.20 13.64
C THR A 133 11.05 -5.35 14.14
N ARG A 134 10.09 -5.45 13.22
CA ARG A 134 8.69 -5.67 13.54
C ARG A 134 8.17 -6.88 12.77
N LEU A 135 7.41 -7.72 13.45
CA LEU A 135 6.63 -8.81 12.86
C LEU A 135 5.15 -8.52 13.14
N GLY A 136 4.31 -8.65 12.15
CA GLY A 136 2.90 -8.31 12.30
C GLY A 136 2.00 -8.94 11.24
N VAL A 137 0.75 -8.57 11.32
CA VAL A 137 -0.30 -8.89 10.34
C VAL A 137 -0.92 -7.58 9.89
N GLU A 138 -1.15 -7.45 8.59
CA GLU A 138 -1.80 -6.27 8.00
C GLU A 138 -3.03 -6.72 7.21
N PHE A 139 -4.15 -6.08 7.48
CA PHE A 139 -5.34 -6.12 6.64
C PHE A 139 -5.36 -4.90 5.75
N ASN A 140 -5.61 -5.10 4.46
CA ASN A 140 -5.71 -4.02 3.48
C ASN A 140 -7.02 -4.10 2.72
N HIS A 141 -7.58 -2.94 2.44
CA HIS A 141 -8.69 -2.75 1.52
C HIS A 141 -8.24 -1.87 0.36
N ILE A 142 -8.53 -2.29 -0.87
CA ILE A 142 -8.26 -1.53 -2.09
C ILE A 142 -9.58 -1.25 -2.78
N SER A 143 -9.86 0.01 -3.14
CA SER A 143 -11.08 0.41 -3.84
C SER A 143 -10.86 1.73 -4.59
N ASN A 144 -11.63 1.97 -5.65
CA ASN A 144 -11.50 3.18 -6.47
C ASN A 144 -12.36 4.37 -6.00
N ALA A 145 -12.95 4.29 -4.81
CA ALA A 145 -13.83 5.34 -4.27
C ALA A 145 -14.95 5.76 -5.24
N SER A 146 -15.44 4.83 -6.05
CA SER A 146 -16.46 5.07 -7.08
C SER A 146 -16.04 6.04 -8.19
N LEU A 147 -14.74 6.16 -8.47
CA LEU A 147 -14.22 6.92 -9.61
C LEU A 147 -14.41 6.18 -10.95
N GLY A 148 -14.57 4.87 -10.94
CA GLY A 148 -14.90 4.04 -12.09
C GLY A 148 -16.41 3.74 -12.17
N ASP A 149 -16.83 3.06 -13.24
CA ASP A 149 -18.22 2.66 -13.45
C ASP A 149 -18.70 1.61 -12.42
N ARG A 150 -17.76 0.93 -11.76
CA ARG A 150 -18.00 -0.04 -10.69
C ARG A 150 -16.86 0.00 -9.68
N ASN A 151 -17.17 -0.35 -8.44
CA ASN A 151 -16.20 -0.35 -7.33
C ASN A 151 -16.36 -1.62 -6.46
N PRO A 152 -15.98 -2.81 -6.98
CA PRO A 152 -16.12 -4.05 -6.22
C PRO A 152 -15.14 -4.16 -5.05
N GLY A 153 -14.03 -3.40 -5.09
CA GLY A 153 -12.95 -3.47 -4.10
C GLY A 153 -12.28 -4.84 -4.00
N ALA A 154 -11.23 -4.92 -3.21
CA ALA A 154 -10.54 -6.16 -2.82
C ALA A 154 -9.94 -6.04 -1.43
N ASN A 155 -9.85 -7.16 -0.70
CA ASN A 155 -9.30 -7.22 0.63
C ASN A 155 -8.10 -8.18 0.68
N SER A 156 -7.03 -7.80 1.35
CA SER A 156 -5.85 -8.66 1.58
C SER A 156 -5.60 -8.85 3.06
N LEU A 157 -5.11 -10.02 3.41
CA LEU A 157 -4.57 -10.33 4.73
C LEU A 157 -3.16 -10.88 4.56
N VAL A 158 -2.16 -10.19 5.11
CA VAL A 158 -0.75 -10.52 4.91
C VAL A 158 0.01 -10.53 6.24
N ALA A 159 0.97 -11.44 6.36
CA ALA A 159 2.02 -11.34 7.36
C ALA A 159 3.06 -10.30 6.90
N MET A 160 3.59 -9.51 7.85
CA MET A 160 4.53 -8.42 7.60
C MET A 160 5.81 -8.63 8.40
N LEU A 161 6.96 -8.49 7.74
CA LEU A 161 8.27 -8.41 8.38
C LEU A 161 8.91 -7.07 8.01
N ALA A 162 9.03 -6.16 8.97
CA ALA A 162 9.59 -4.83 8.77
C ALA A 162 10.97 -4.72 9.44
N ILE A 163 12.00 -4.38 8.65
CA ILE A 163 13.41 -4.35 9.07
C ILE A 163 13.97 -2.94 8.88
N PRO A 164 14.59 -2.32 9.91
CA PRO A 164 15.29 -1.05 9.76
C PRO A 164 16.34 -1.12 8.64
N THR A 165 16.37 -0.15 7.73
CA THR A 165 17.33 -0.14 6.61
C THR A 165 18.77 -0.08 7.05
N ALA A 166 19.06 0.55 8.20
CA ALA A 166 20.38 0.55 8.81
C ALA A 166 20.94 -0.87 9.07
N LYS A 167 20.05 -1.85 9.31
CA LYS A 167 20.45 -3.26 9.50
C LYS A 167 20.69 -4.01 8.20
N LEU A 168 19.98 -3.62 7.15
CA LEU A 168 20.11 -4.25 5.84
C LEU A 168 21.34 -3.76 5.09
N PHE A 169 21.74 -2.51 5.31
CA PHE A 169 22.78 -1.83 4.53
C PHE A 169 23.98 -1.38 5.36
N GLY A 170 24.08 -1.76 6.65
CA GLY A 170 25.29 -1.56 7.47
C GLY A 170 25.59 -0.09 7.79
N ARG A 171 24.56 0.74 7.98
CA ARG A 171 24.72 2.15 8.37
C ARG A 171 24.18 2.40 9.77
#